data_92b755c6b3728458fbc30b537ba7f866
#
_entry.id   92b755c6b3728458fbc30b537ba7f866
#
_cell.length_a   1.000
_cell.length_b   1.000
_cell.length_c   1.000
_cell.angle_alpha   90.00
_cell.angle_beta   90.00
_cell.angle_gamma   90.00
#
_symmetry.space_group_name_H-M   'P 1'
#
loop_
_entity.id
_entity.type
_entity.pdbx_description
1 polymer ?
#
loop_
_entity_poly.entity_id
_entity_poly.type
_entity_poly.pdbx_seq_one_letter_code
_entity_poly.pdbx_strand_id
1 'polypeptide(L)'
;MKRQPNNNGGFSLLEVILAMAILAIISIPLLSYFTQSMKYNAMMADKQHATNLAQEVLEDLKNQKELAVVTTGAGFRVPYLEGKGYTLLRETPAAAPAPAFQAENVYYAAAGTSGSTYDVEVSVSTAAAENDTNIPQIEGIDDTKDVVALEHNQLQEAMTYFSEKNMTYAAAHPGTLPLGDSELQAKMKRKFSVTADSTHVWVACSYTCGETGDEVLGIDPSEVYECNEFAEEDIRDVEHIYLMYHVAQDSDTMEVTYAAGVNPKLVFVCQNIADVNGIRPDYKMTVLPQGCPMPSVASNLGNKSYPDDPAAVTNKGAIYQDSFKLPAGSVAPLVASSGGVRKVDLTVCVYKKGKGGNNPDKEKYRYITVSTSKGE
;
A
#
# COMPACT_ATOMS: atom_id res chain seq x y z
N MET A 1 -20.92 -68.96 61.18
CA MET A 1 -20.29 -67.60 61.20
C MET A 1 -18.79 -67.79 61.10
N LYS A 2 -18.18 -67.52 59.92
CA LYS A 2 -16.73 -67.46 59.76
C LYS A 2 -16.22 -66.10 60.11
N ARG A 3 -15.42 -65.98 61.17
CA ARG A 3 -14.70 -64.74 61.50
C ARG A 3 -13.63 -64.51 60.42
N GLN A 4 -13.70 -63.38 59.74
CA GLN A 4 -12.58 -62.90 58.88
C GLN A 4 -11.43 -62.49 59.82
N PRO A 5 -10.19 -62.85 59.50
CA PRO A 5 -9.06 -62.40 60.28
C PRO A 5 -8.81 -60.94 59.95
N ASN A 6 -8.86 -60.06 60.99
CA ASN A 6 -8.38 -58.67 60.91
C ASN A 6 -6.87 -58.69 60.68
N ASN A 7 -6.46 -58.50 59.46
CA ASN A 7 -5.05 -58.36 59.08
C ASN A 7 -4.57 -56.95 59.37
N ASN A 8 -4.42 -56.60 60.66
CA ASN A 8 -3.76 -55.34 61.06
C ASN A 8 -2.24 -55.52 61.00
N GLY A 9 -1.70 -55.78 59.80
CA GLY A 9 -0.27 -55.73 59.58
C GLY A 9 0.22 -54.24 59.62
N GLY A 10 0.83 -53.86 60.75
CA GLY A 10 1.54 -52.61 60.83
C GLY A 10 2.72 -52.61 59.85
N PHE A 11 2.97 -51.46 59.24
CA PHE A 11 4.13 -51.25 58.35
C PHE A 11 5.42 -51.58 59.08
N SER A 12 6.31 -52.34 58.45
CA SER A 12 7.63 -52.58 58.99
C SER A 12 8.47 -51.26 58.90
N LEU A 13 9.37 -51.10 59.89
CA LEU A 13 10.28 -49.95 59.94
C LEU A 13 11.08 -49.85 58.60
N LEU A 14 11.44 -50.96 58.02
CA LEU A 14 12.15 -51.04 56.71
C LEU A 14 11.29 -50.47 55.59
N GLU A 15 10.02 -50.76 55.55
CA GLU A 15 9.07 -50.33 54.52
C GLU A 15 8.87 -48.82 54.56
N VAL A 16 8.79 -48.24 55.76
CA VAL A 16 8.74 -46.76 55.92
C VAL A 16 10.05 -46.10 55.48
N ILE A 17 11.22 -46.65 55.80
CA ILE A 17 12.49 -46.07 55.37
C ILE A 17 12.59 -46.18 53.84
N LEU A 18 12.21 -47.32 53.22
CA LEU A 18 12.24 -47.48 51.76
C LEU A 18 11.26 -46.52 51.10
N ALA A 19 10.06 -46.37 51.62
CA ALA A 19 9.09 -45.42 51.09
C ALA A 19 9.59 -43.94 51.18
N MET A 20 10.23 -43.57 52.28
CA MET A 20 10.84 -42.25 52.42
C MET A 20 12.00 -42.05 51.46
N ALA A 21 12.83 -43.04 51.23
CA ALA A 21 13.94 -43.00 50.29
C ALA A 21 13.42 -42.82 48.83
N ILE A 22 12.40 -43.57 48.44
CA ILE A 22 11.76 -43.45 47.12
C ILE A 22 11.12 -42.05 46.97
N LEU A 23 10.41 -41.59 47.98
CA LEU A 23 9.80 -40.26 47.99
C LEU A 23 10.85 -39.16 47.83
N ALA A 24 11.98 -39.27 48.53
CA ALA A 24 13.08 -38.28 48.40
C ALA A 24 13.68 -38.26 47.00
N ILE A 25 13.90 -39.45 46.38
CA ILE A 25 14.45 -39.54 45.01
C ILE A 25 13.48 -38.92 43.99
N ILE A 26 12.16 -39.07 44.14
CA ILE A 26 11.17 -38.53 43.20
C ILE A 26 10.94 -37.04 43.45
N SER A 27 11.01 -36.57 44.70
CA SER A 27 10.72 -35.19 45.07
C SER A 27 11.72 -34.18 44.47
N ILE A 28 12.99 -34.53 44.35
CA ILE A 28 14.03 -33.64 43.82
C ILE A 28 13.78 -33.26 42.34
N PRO A 29 13.59 -34.21 41.40
CA PRO A 29 13.30 -33.88 40.01
C PRO A 29 11.92 -33.21 39.84
N LEU A 30 10.94 -33.59 40.67
CA LEU A 30 9.62 -32.94 40.63
C LEU A 30 9.69 -31.48 41.02
N LEU A 31 10.39 -31.14 42.10
CA LEU A 31 10.62 -29.75 42.54
C LEU A 31 11.40 -28.95 41.47
N SER A 32 12.41 -29.57 40.87
CA SER A 32 13.16 -28.94 39.77
C SER A 32 12.27 -28.67 38.57
N TYR A 33 11.40 -29.60 38.21
CA TYR A 33 10.41 -29.40 37.13
C TYR A 33 9.45 -28.24 37.42
N PHE A 34 8.90 -28.19 38.62
CA PHE A 34 8.02 -27.06 39.00
C PHE A 34 8.74 -25.72 38.96
N THR A 35 9.94 -25.62 39.46
CA THR A 35 10.72 -24.39 39.42
C THR A 35 11.07 -23.93 38.00
N GLN A 36 11.37 -24.88 37.11
CA GLN A 36 11.57 -24.58 35.70
C GLN A 36 10.27 -24.15 35.02
N SER A 37 9.16 -24.88 35.27
CA SER A 37 7.85 -24.51 34.74
C SER A 37 7.43 -23.09 35.15
N MET A 38 7.63 -22.72 36.40
CA MET A 38 7.36 -21.35 36.88
C MET A 38 8.22 -20.30 36.15
N LYS A 39 9.50 -20.58 35.93
CA LYS A 39 10.39 -19.70 35.15
C LYS A 39 9.92 -19.55 33.70
N TYR A 40 9.55 -20.66 33.04
CA TYR A 40 9.02 -20.61 31.69
C TYR A 40 7.70 -19.83 31.59
N ASN A 41 6.79 -20.03 32.53
CA ASN A 41 5.54 -19.28 32.59
C ASN A 41 5.78 -17.76 32.76
N ALA A 42 6.72 -17.38 33.64
CA ALA A 42 7.08 -15.99 33.83
C ALA A 42 7.69 -15.40 32.53
N MET A 43 8.60 -16.13 31.87
CA MET A 43 9.19 -15.69 30.60
C MET A 43 8.14 -15.58 29.49
N MET A 44 7.17 -16.47 29.43
CA MET A 44 6.08 -16.42 28.45
C MET A 44 5.15 -15.24 28.72
N ALA A 45 4.83 -14.96 29.98
CA ALA A 45 4.06 -13.78 30.37
C ALA A 45 4.79 -12.48 29.96
N ASP A 46 6.09 -12.38 30.25
CA ASP A 46 6.89 -11.22 29.82
C ASP A 46 6.91 -11.04 28.30
N LYS A 47 7.07 -12.14 27.53
CA LYS A 47 7.00 -12.09 26.07
C LYS A 47 5.63 -11.65 25.57
N GLN A 48 4.56 -12.13 26.17
CA GLN A 48 3.20 -11.74 25.79
C GLN A 48 2.96 -10.26 26.04
N HIS A 49 3.35 -9.75 27.21
CA HIS A 49 3.28 -8.32 27.52
C HIS A 49 4.11 -7.48 26.56
N ALA A 50 5.33 -7.92 26.24
CA ALA A 50 6.20 -7.25 25.29
C ALA A 50 5.59 -7.24 23.86
N THR A 51 4.94 -8.34 23.46
CA THR A 51 4.27 -8.42 22.15
C THR A 51 3.09 -7.47 22.07
N ASN A 52 2.25 -7.44 23.11
CA ASN A 52 1.10 -6.53 23.17
C ASN A 52 1.57 -5.08 23.13
N LEU A 53 2.63 -4.73 23.86
CA LEU A 53 3.21 -3.38 23.84
C LEU A 53 3.75 -3.02 22.44
N ALA A 54 4.45 -3.94 21.78
CA ALA A 54 4.97 -3.70 20.44
C ALA A 54 3.84 -3.46 19.42
N GLN A 55 2.77 -4.22 19.52
CA GLN A 55 1.58 -4.05 18.69
C GLN A 55 0.87 -2.72 18.97
N GLU A 56 0.67 -2.37 20.24
CA GLU A 56 0.10 -1.09 20.65
C GLU A 56 0.87 0.10 20.06
N VAL A 57 2.20 0.09 20.18
CA VAL A 57 3.05 1.15 19.62
C VAL A 57 2.93 1.21 18.09
N LEU A 58 2.88 0.04 17.41
CA LEU A 58 2.71 0.01 15.96
C LEU A 58 1.33 0.50 15.51
N GLU A 59 0.27 0.13 16.21
CA GLU A 59 -1.09 0.59 15.92
C GLU A 59 -1.21 2.09 16.13
N ASP A 60 -0.66 2.60 17.23
CA ASP A 60 -0.59 4.04 17.51
C ASP A 60 0.11 4.80 16.38
N LEU A 61 1.23 4.28 15.88
CA LEU A 61 1.97 4.89 14.77
C LEU A 61 1.18 4.81 13.46
N LYS A 62 0.50 3.69 13.19
CA LYS A 62 -0.35 3.55 12.00
C LYS A 62 -1.52 4.52 11.99
N ASN A 63 -2.07 4.82 13.15
CA ASN A 63 -3.21 5.71 13.29
C ASN A 63 -2.85 7.21 13.17
N GLN A 64 -1.55 7.56 13.12
CA GLN A 64 -1.16 8.95 12.88
C GLN A 64 -1.48 9.34 11.43
N LYS A 65 -2.11 10.48 11.23
CA LYS A 65 -2.42 11.00 9.89
C LYS A 65 -1.14 11.40 9.14
N GLU A 66 -0.21 12.03 9.83
CA GLU A 66 1.13 12.35 9.35
C GLU A 66 2.16 11.76 10.32
N LEU A 67 2.94 10.80 9.84
CA LEU A 67 3.91 10.13 10.71
C LEU A 67 5.26 10.83 10.71
N ALA A 68 5.76 11.19 9.53
CA ALA A 68 7.10 11.70 9.34
C ALA A 68 7.08 13.12 8.77
N VAL A 69 7.76 14.05 9.43
CA VAL A 69 7.94 15.42 8.95
C VAL A 69 9.36 15.56 8.41
N VAL A 70 9.47 15.98 7.16
CA VAL A 70 10.76 16.22 6.50
C VAL A 70 11.43 17.44 7.12
N THR A 71 12.72 17.29 7.43
CA THR A 71 13.56 18.37 7.93
C THR A 71 14.53 18.86 6.84
N THR A 72 14.98 20.09 6.97
CA THR A 72 16.02 20.65 6.08
C THR A 72 17.28 19.77 6.12
N GLY A 73 17.72 19.25 4.96
CA GLY A 73 18.94 18.46 4.85
C GLY A 73 18.74 16.94 4.66
N ALA A 74 17.69 16.51 4.00
CA ALA A 74 17.41 15.09 3.67
C ALA A 74 17.20 14.16 4.89
N GLY A 75 16.79 14.70 6.02
CA GLY A 75 16.37 13.97 7.20
C GLY A 75 14.86 14.08 7.44
N PHE A 76 14.36 13.31 8.37
CA PHE A 76 12.99 13.43 8.84
C PHE A 76 12.91 13.31 10.37
N ARG A 77 11.77 13.69 10.93
CA ARG A 77 11.44 13.52 12.35
C ARG A 77 10.09 12.87 12.48
N VAL A 78 9.87 12.19 13.59
CA VAL A 78 8.58 11.60 13.95
C VAL A 78 8.06 12.30 15.23
N PRO A 79 7.34 13.43 15.08
CA PRO A 79 6.92 14.26 16.22
C PRO A 79 6.09 13.49 17.24
N TYR A 80 5.31 12.52 16.77
CA TYR A 80 4.52 11.66 17.65
C TYR A 80 5.38 10.89 18.66
N LEU A 81 6.47 10.27 18.21
CA LEU A 81 7.39 9.55 19.10
C LEU A 81 8.09 10.50 20.09
N GLU A 82 8.52 11.65 19.62
CA GLU A 82 9.13 12.68 20.45
C GLU A 82 8.16 13.19 21.52
N GLY A 83 6.90 13.42 21.14
CA GLY A 83 5.82 13.80 22.04
C GLY A 83 5.45 12.73 23.10
N LYS A 84 5.69 11.46 22.79
CA LYS A 84 5.55 10.33 23.74
C LYS A 84 6.80 10.09 24.60
N GLY A 85 7.82 10.93 24.47
CA GLY A 85 9.05 10.85 25.25
C GLY A 85 10.11 9.90 24.72
N TYR A 86 9.98 9.46 23.47
CA TYR A 86 11.07 8.76 22.77
C TYR A 86 12.16 9.75 22.38
N THR A 87 13.40 9.35 22.54
CA THR A 87 14.57 10.14 22.13
C THR A 87 15.16 9.54 20.87
N LEU A 88 15.60 10.39 19.95
CA LEU A 88 16.32 9.94 18.76
C LEU A 88 17.66 9.36 19.16
N LEU A 89 17.85 8.06 18.92
CA LEU A 89 19.05 7.34 19.24
C LEU A 89 20.07 7.36 18.10
N ARG A 90 19.58 7.20 16.88
CA ARG A 90 20.39 7.17 15.67
C ARG A 90 19.60 7.77 14.51
N GLU A 91 20.28 8.56 13.72
CA GLU A 91 19.82 9.08 12.44
C GLU A 91 20.80 8.60 11.36
N THR A 92 20.27 7.96 10.34
CA THR A 92 21.05 7.60 9.15
C THR A 92 20.46 8.40 8.00
N PRO A 93 21.09 9.50 7.59
CA PRO A 93 20.60 10.32 6.49
C PRO A 93 20.73 9.56 5.16
N ALA A 94 19.88 9.90 4.19
CA ALA A 94 20.02 9.40 2.85
C ALA A 94 21.38 9.81 2.26
N ALA A 95 22.10 8.85 1.69
CA ALA A 95 23.34 9.12 0.98
C ALA A 95 23.05 9.75 -0.38
N ALA A 96 23.65 10.90 -0.70
CA ALA A 96 23.58 11.49 -2.05
C ALA A 96 24.54 10.72 -2.97
N PRO A 97 24.17 10.40 -4.25
CA PRO A 97 23.02 10.84 -5.02
C PRO A 97 21.94 9.73 -5.15
N ALA A 98 21.33 9.33 -4.07
CA ALA A 98 20.24 8.35 -4.14
C ALA A 98 18.92 9.03 -4.49
N PRO A 99 17.97 8.32 -5.16
CA PRO A 99 16.61 8.78 -5.23
C PRO A 99 16.12 9.04 -3.81
N ALA A 100 15.47 10.18 -3.63
CA ALA A 100 15.13 10.76 -2.36
C ALA A 100 14.75 9.74 -1.27
N PHE A 101 15.38 9.89 -0.08
CA PHE A 101 14.93 9.33 1.18
C PHE A 101 15.13 7.82 1.44
N GLN A 102 16.37 7.35 1.39
CA GLN A 102 16.76 6.16 2.15
C GLN A 102 17.29 6.59 3.53
N ALA A 103 16.44 7.12 4.38
CA ALA A 103 16.80 7.53 5.71
C ALA A 103 16.23 6.57 6.75
N GLU A 104 16.99 6.25 7.78
CA GLU A 104 16.53 5.47 8.93
C GLU A 104 16.73 6.26 10.20
N ASN A 105 15.67 6.40 10.99
CA ASN A 105 15.72 6.97 12.31
C ASN A 105 15.36 5.92 13.35
N VAL A 106 16.17 5.78 14.37
CA VAL A 106 15.91 4.89 15.51
C VAL A 106 15.62 5.73 16.72
N TYR A 107 14.44 5.55 17.28
CA TYR A 107 13.96 6.18 18.49
C TYR A 107 14.01 5.20 19.67
N TYR A 108 14.29 5.70 20.86
CA TYR A 108 14.40 4.88 22.05
C TYR A 108 13.64 5.50 23.21
N ALA A 109 12.89 4.67 23.92
CA ALA A 109 12.30 5.00 25.22
C ALA A 109 12.77 3.98 26.27
N ALA A 110 13.39 4.49 27.33
CA ALA A 110 13.73 3.66 28.48
C ALA A 110 12.48 3.24 29.26
N ALA A 111 12.55 2.12 29.96
CA ALA A 111 11.49 1.66 30.83
C ALA A 111 11.12 2.75 31.86
N GLY A 112 9.84 3.07 31.93
CA GLY A 112 9.27 4.14 32.76
C GLY A 112 9.03 5.46 32.04
N THR A 113 9.61 5.69 30.86
CA THR A 113 9.47 6.96 30.13
C THR A 113 8.07 7.10 29.53
N SER A 114 7.50 6.03 28.96
CA SER A 114 6.14 6.03 28.36
C SER A 114 5.14 5.18 29.15
N GLY A 115 5.36 5.02 30.48
CA GLY A 115 4.55 4.12 31.31
C GLY A 115 4.86 2.63 31.12
N SER A 116 5.78 2.28 30.23
CA SER A 116 6.20 0.92 29.95
C SER A 116 7.18 0.39 31.00
N THR A 117 7.07 -0.90 31.31
CA THR A 117 8.08 -1.62 32.12
C THR A 117 9.26 -2.13 31.31
N TYR A 118 9.26 -1.92 30.01
CA TYR A 118 10.25 -2.38 29.06
C TYR A 118 10.97 -1.22 28.38
N ASP A 119 12.17 -1.47 27.89
CA ASP A 119 12.83 -0.56 26.97
C ASP A 119 12.27 -0.82 25.56
N VAL A 120 11.98 0.23 24.83
CA VAL A 120 11.39 0.15 23.49
C VAL A 120 12.25 0.90 22.50
N GLU A 121 12.60 0.26 21.39
CA GLU A 121 13.20 0.91 20.23
C GLU A 121 12.22 0.87 19.07
N VAL A 122 12.07 2.00 18.38
CA VAL A 122 11.29 2.13 17.17
C VAL A 122 12.22 2.58 16.05
N SER A 123 12.42 1.71 15.06
CA SER A 123 13.07 2.07 13.80
C SER A 123 12.00 2.48 12.79
N VAL A 124 12.23 3.64 12.19
CA VAL A 124 11.40 4.21 11.14
C VAL A 124 12.30 4.37 9.92
N SER A 125 12.01 3.63 8.86
CA SER A 125 12.85 3.61 7.66
C SER A 125 12.04 3.94 6.42
N THR A 126 12.62 4.74 5.55
CA THR A 126 12.06 5.07 4.23
C THR A 126 12.72 4.27 3.11
N ALA A 127 13.62 3.36 3.44
CA ALA A 127 14.48 2.66 2.49
C ALA A 127 13.78 1.65 1.57
N ALA A 128 12.60 1.15 1.94
CA ALA A 128 11.88 0.16 1.15
C ALA A 128 11.08 0.73 -0.04
N ALA A 129 11.13 2.04 -0.24
CA ALA A 129 10.39 2.73 -1.30
C ALA A 129 11.07 2.68 -2.69
N GLU A 130 12.08 1.85 -2.91
CA GLU A 130 12.79 1.80 -4.21
C GLU A 130 11.88 1.50 -5.41
N ASN A 131 10.74 0.87 -5.20
CA ASN A 131 9.79 0.56 -6.27
C ASN A 131 8.59 1.52 -6.36
N ASP A 132 8.38 2.38 -5.36
CA ASP A 132 7.20 3.27 -5.30
C ASP A 132 7.52 4.76 -5.62
N THR A 133 8.77 5.09 -5.99
CA THR A 133 9.19 6.47 -6.25
C THR A 133 8.52 7.14 -7.46
N ASN A 134 7.76 6.37 -8.21
CA ASN A 134 7.12 6.84 -9.45
C ASN A 134 5.61 7.10 -9.31
N ILE A 135 5.02 6.86 -8.16
CA ILE A 135 3.62 7.25 -7.93
C ILE A 135 3.60 8.76 -7.66
N PRO A 136 2.96 9.56 -8.51
CA PRO A 136 2.89 10.99 -8.31
C PRO A 136 2.14 11.30 -7.03
N GLN A 137 2.68 12.19 -6.22
CA GLN A 137 2.01 12.68 -5.02
C GLN A 137 1.04 13.79 -5.40
N ILE A 138 -0.20 13.60 -4.99
CA ILE A 138 -1.22 14.62 -5.10
C ILE A 138 -1.42 15.16 -3.69
N GLU A 139 -0.93 16.38 -3.44
CA GLU A 139 -1.19 17.07 -2.18
C GLU A 139 -2.49 17.84 -2.26
N GLY A 140 -3.21 17.88 -1.14
CA GLY A 140 -4.30 18.81 -0.95
C GLY A 140 -5.57 18.46 -1.72
N ILE A 141 -5.90 17.18 -1.90
CA ILE A 141 -7.24 16.82 -2.34
C ILE A 141 -8.23 17.32 -1.30
N ASP A 142 -9.14 18.17 -1.73
CA ASP A 142 -10.21 18.73 -0.93
C ASP A 142 -11.53 18.05 -1.34
N ASP A 143 -12.03 17.13 -0.51
CA ASP A 143 -13.26 16.37 -0.76
C ASP A 143 -14.49 17.27 -1.01
N THR A 144 -14.40 18.57 -0.69
CA THR A 144 -15.49 19.52 -0.93
C THR A 144 -15.43 20.18 -2.31
N LYS A 145 -14.31 20.04 -3.03
CA LYS A 145 -14.03 20.71 -4.31
C LYS A 145 -13.39 19.83 -5.37
N ASP A 146 -12.91 18.67 -4.99
CA ASP A 146 -12.18 17.76 -5.86
C ASP A 146 -12.92 16.43 -6.00
N VAL A 147 -12.94 15.89 -7.21
CA VAL A 147 -13.49 14.56 -7.52
C VAL A 147 -12.36 13.62 -7.88
N VAL A 148 -12.34 12.44 -7.28
CA VAL A 148 -11.35 11.40 -7.57
C VAL A 148 -12.02 10.22 -8.24
N ALA A 149 -11.73 10.03 -9.52
CA ALA A 149 -12.14 8.86 -10.30
C ALA A 149 -10.98 7.86 -10.32
N LEU A 150 -11.15 6.73 -9.65
CA LEU A 150 -10.16 5.67 -9.53
C LEU A 150 -10.56 4.46 -10.36
N GLU A 151 -9.75 4.11 -11.36
CA GLU A 151 -9.90 2.84 -12.06
C GLU A 151 -9.50 1.69 -11.12
N HIS A 152 -10.41 0.76 -10.92
CA HIS A 152 -10.21 -0.37 -10.03
C HIS A 152 -10.24 -1.72 -10.78
N ASN A 153 -11.41 -2.17 -11.21
CA ASN A 153 -11.59 -3.46 -11.90
C ASN A 153 -12.21 -3.34 -13.29
N GLN A 154 -12.43 -2.13 -13.78
CA GLN A 154 -13.19 -1.87 -15.01
C GLN A 154 -12.63 -2.59 -16.24
N LEU A 155 -11.30 -2.61 -16.38
CA LEU A 155 -10.65 -3.34 -17.46
C LEU A 155 -10.94 -4.85 -17.40
N GLN A 156 -10.85 -5.43 -16.20
CA GLN A 156 -11.08 -6.87 -16.01
C GLN A 156 -12.53 -7.25 -16.27
N GLU A 157 -13.46 -6.41 -15.87
CA GLU A 157 -14.90 -6.60 -16.14
C GLU A 157 -15.21 -6.55 -17.63
N ALA A 158 -14.67 -5.54 -18.33
CA ALA A 158 -14.81 -5.41 -19.78
C ALA A 158 -14.18 -6.60 -20.53
N MET A 159 -12.99 -7.05 -20.10
CA MET A 159 -12.35 -8.23 -20.66
C MET A 159 -13.20 -9.48 -20.48
N THR A 160 -13.78 -9.67 -19.31
CA THR A 160 -14.69 -10.81 -19.06
C THR A 160 -15.88 -10.77 -19.99
N TYR A 161 -16.52 -9.61 -20.11
CA TYR A 161 -17.67 -9.41 -21.00
C TYR A 161 -17.36 -9.77 -22.46
N PHE A 162 -16.28 -9.23 -23.03
CA PHE A 162 -15.91 -9.50 -24.42
C PHE A 162 -15.39 -10.93 -24.62
N SER A 163 -14.69 -11.50 -23.64
CA SER A 163 -14.24 -12.89 -23.67
C SER A 163 -15.39 -13.89 -23.70
N GLU A 164 -16.45 -13.67 -22.93
CA GLU A 164 -17.64 -14.52 -22.94
C GLU A 164 -18.33 -14.52 -24.30
N LYS A 165 -18.42 -13.35 -24.98
CA LYS A 165 -18.96 -13.23 -26.33
C LYS A 165 -18.10 -13.97 -27.34
N ASN A 166 -16.79 -13.78 -27.26
CA ASN A 166 -15.83 -14.41 -28.17
C ASN A 166 -15.87 -15.94 -28.03
N MET A 167 -15.92 -16.47 -26.82
CA MET A 167 -16.07 -17.90 -26.56
C MET A 167 -17.39 -18.44 -27.08
N THR A 168 -18.48 -17.70 -26.90
CA THR A 168 -19.82 -18.08 -27.41
C THR A 168 -19.84 -18.17 -28.93
N TYR A 169 -19.23 -17.21 -29.60
CA TYR A 169 -19.10 -17.22 -31.06
C TYR A 169 -18.25 -18.41 -31.55
N ALA A 170 -17.08 -18.62 -30.96
CA ALA A 170 -16.20 -19.74 -31.31
C ALA A 170 -16.89 -21.10 -31.12
N ALA A 171 -17.68 -21.25 -30.05
CA ALA A 171 -18.46 -22.47 -29.82
C ALA A 171 -19.56 -22.71 -30.87
N ALA A 172 -20.12 -21.65 -31.43
CA ALA A 172 -21.14 -21.73 -32.49
C ALA A 172 -20.53 -21.94 -33.90
N HIS A 173 -19.22 -21.69 -34.09
CA HIS A 173 -18.54 -21.77 -35.38
C HIS A 173 -17.39 -22.78 -35.33
N PRO A 174 -17.65 -24.08 -35.62
CA PRO A 174 -16.62 -25.14 -35.55
C PRO A 174 -15.40 -24.82 -36.42
N GLY A 175 -14.22 -24.89 -35.82
CA GLY A 175 -12.93 -24.54 -36.45
C GLY A 175 -12.42 -23.15 -36.17
N THR A 176 -13.21 -22.31 -35.50
CA THR A 176 -12.78 -21.01 -34.99
C THR A 176 -12.24 -21.18 -33.56
N LEU A 177 -11.06 -20.66 -33.29
CA LEU A 177 -10.48 -20.62 -31.95
C LEU A 177 -10.79 -19.25 -31.31
N PRO A 178 -11.17 -19.19 -30.03
CA PRO A 178 -11.33 -17.91 -29.36
C PRO A 178 -9.98 -17.19 -29.24
N LEU A 179 -10.01 -15.87 -29.25
CA LEU A 179 -8.83 -15.04 -28.98
C LEU A 179 -8.35 -15.26 -27.54
N GLY A 180 -7.03 -15.27 -27.36
CA GLY A 180 -6.43 -15.19 -26.04
C GLY A 180 -6.62 -13.81 -25.41
N ASP A 181 -6.51 -13.75 -24.06
CA ASP A 181 -6.74 -12.49 -23.31
C ASP A 181 -5.88 -11.34 -23.82
N SER A 182 -4.60 -11.58 -24.12
CA SER A 182 -3.69 -10.54 -24.63
C SER A 182 -4.09 -10.02 -26.01
N GLU A 183 -4.62 -10.90 -26.88
CA GLU A 183 -5.07 -10.53 -28.21
C GLU A 183 -6.40 -9.75 -28.13
N LEU A 184 -7.28 -10.18 -27.24
CA LEU A 184 -8.55 -9.50 -26.97
C LEU A 184 -8.27 -8.09 -26.42
N GLN A 185 -7.42 -7.99 -25.40
CA GLN A 185 -7.04 -6.71 -24.81
C GLN A 185 -6.42 -5.76 -25.83
N ALA A 186 -5.60 -6.25 -26.76
CA ALA A 186 -5.00 -5.44 -27.81
C ALA A 186 -6.01 -4.84 -28.80
N LYS A 187 -7.21 -5.45 -28.90
CA LYS A 187 -8.31 -4.98 -29.76
C LYS A 187 -9.33 -4.12 -29.02
N MET A 188 -9.21 -4.01 -27.70
CA MET A 188 -10.09 -3.16 -26.91
C MET A 188 -9.65 -1.70 -26.98
N LYS A 189 -10.62 -0.79 -26.93
CA LYS A 189 -10.41 0.66 -26.85
C LYS A 189 -11.18 1.19 -25.67
N ARG A 190 -10.50 1.96 -24.82
CA ARG A 190 -11.07 2.56 -23.62
C ARG A 190 -11.40 4.02 -23.85
N LYS A 191 -12.58 4.41 -23.38
CA LYS A 191 -13.03 5.79 -23.40
C LYS A 191 -13.46 6.21 -22.00
N PHE A 192 -12.93 7.31 -21.54
CA PHE A 192 -13.41 8.03 -20.37
C PHE A 192 -14.35 9.15 -20.81
N SER A 193 -15.36 9.41 -20.04
CA SER A 193 -16.30 10.51 -20.25
C SER A 193 -16.41 11.31 -18.96
N VAL A 194 -16.16 12.61 -19.04
CA VAL A 194 -16.28 13.53 -17.91
C VAL A 194 -17.33 14.58 -18.22
N THR A 195 -18.34 14.63 -17.38
CA THR A 195 -19.38 15.66 -17.44
C THR A 195 -19.37 16.45 -16.13
N ALA A 196 -19.34 17.77 -16.20
CA ALA A 196 -19.43 18.61 -15.02
C ALA A 196 -20.37 19.79 -15.25
N ASP A 197 -21.24 20.06 -14.28
CA ASP A 197 -22.05 21.24 -14.18
C ASP A 197 -21.78 21.96 -12.84
N SER A 198 -22.58 22.95 -12.48
CA SER A 198 -22.38 23.73 -11.26
C SER A 198 -22.64 22.98 -9.95
N THR A 199 -23.18 21.76 -10.01
CA THR A 199 -23.66 21.02 -8.84
C THR A 199 -23.28 19.55 -8.88
N HIS A 200 -22.89 19.03 -10.04
CA HIS A 200 -22.70 17.61 -10.25
C HIS A 200 -21.54 17.32 -11.18
N VAL A 201 -20.75 16.31 -10.83
CA VAL A 201 -19.67 15.78 -11.67
C VAL A 201 -19.91 14.28 -11.87
N TRP A 202 -19.86 13.87 -13.12
CA TRP A 202 -19.97 12.48 -13.50
C TRP A 202 -18.78 12.05 -14.34
N VAL A 203 -18.13 11.00 -13.95
CA VAL A 203 -17.01 10.38 -14.67
C VAL A 203 -17.36 8.93 -14.98
N ALA A 204 -17.34 8.58 -16.24
CA ALA A 204 -17.61 7.23 -16.72
C ALA A 204 -16.41 6.66 -17.45
N CYS A 205 -16.37 5.33 -17.49
CA CYS A 205 -15.44 4.57 -18.29
C CYS A 205 -16.22 3.56 -19.14
N SER A 206 -15.88 3.46 -20.41
CA SER A 206 -16.47 2.48 -21.31
C SER A 206 -15.41 1.85 -22.21
N TYR A 207 -15.73 0.67 -22.72
CA TYR A 207 -14.86 -0.09 -23.62
C TYR A 207 -15.63 -0.52 -24.86
N THR A 208 -14.91 -0.50 -25.99
CA THR A 208 -15.32 -1.15 -27.24
C THR A 208 -14.26 -2.17 -27.64
N CYS A 209 -14.60 -3.14 -28.49
CA CYS A 209 -13.65 -4.12 -28.95
C CYS A 209 -13.75 -4.29 -30.47
N GLY A 210 -12.60 -4.21 -31.15
CA GLY A 210 -12.52 -4.33 -32.60
C GLY A 210 -12.54 -2.99 -33.35
N GLU A 211 -12.39 -3.04 -34.67
CA GLU A 211 -12.49 -1.90 -35.58
C GLU A 211 -13.65 -2.09 -36.54
N THR A 212 -14.16 -1.00 -37.10
CA THR A 212 -15.23 -1.05 -38.10
C THR A 212 -14.78 -1.89 -39.30
N GLY A 213 -15.46 -2.98 -39.57
CA GLY A 213 -15.12 -3.93 -40.64
C GLY A 213 -14.29 -5.14 -40.20
N ASP A 214 -13.83 -5.18 -38.94
CA ASP A 214 -13.21 -6.33 -38.34
C ASP A 214 -14.29 -7.02 -37.47
N GLU A 215 -15.01 -7.98 -38.03
CA GLU A 215 -15.93 -8.82 -37.24
C GLU A 215 -15.09 -9.72 -36.34
N VAL A 216 -14.54 -9.12 -35.29
CA VAL A 216 -13.71 -9.82 -34.33
C VAL A 216 -14.53 -10.85 -33.60
N LEU A 217 -14.68 -11.99 -34.23
CA LEU A 217 -15.12 -13.22 -33.60
C LEU A 217 -16.42 -13.05 -32.77
N GLY A 218 -17.44 -12.43 -33.41
CA GLY A 218 -18.78 -12.28 -32.83
C GLY A 218 -18.95 -11.08 -31.90
N ILE A 219 -18.01 -10.17 -31.88
CA ILE A 219 -18.14 -8.89 -31.18
C ILE A 219 -18.44 -7.80 -32.22
N ASP A 220 -19.54 -7.09 -32.02
CA ASP A 220 -19.85 -5.91 -32.83
C ASP A 220 -18.94 -4.74 -32.40
N PRO A 221 -18.14 -4.15 -33.32
CA PRO A 221 -17.26 -3.03 -32.98
C PRO A 221 -18.00 -1.78 -32.46
N SER A 222 -19.27 -1.66 -32.73
CA SER A 222 -20.11 -0.57 -32.22
C SER A 222 -20.67 -0.85 -30.82
N GLU A 223 -20.49 -2.07 -30.32
CA GLU A 223 -20.95 -2.45 -29.01
C GLU A 223 -20.10 -1.83 -27.93
N VAL A 224 -20.75 -1.15 -26.99
CA VAL A 224 -20.10 -0.46 -25.88
C VAL A 224 -20.40 -1.21 -24.59
N TYR A 225 -19.34 -1.56 -23.85
CA TYR A 225 -19.44 -1.98 -22.47
C TYR A 225 -19.30 -0.76 -21.57
N GLU A 226 -20.38 -0.39 -20.89
CA GLU A 226 -20.36 0.70 -19.91
C GLU A 226 -19.95 0.13 -18.55
N CYS A 227 -18.94 0.76 -17.94
CA CYS A 227 -18.50 0.38 -16.61
C CYS A 227 -19.47 0.90 -15.56
N ASN A 228 -19.85 0.03 -14.64
CA ASN A 228 -20.59 0.43 -13.46
C ASN A 228 -19.64 1.12 -12.45
N GLU A 229 -20.18 2.05 -11.67
CA GLU A 229 -19.50 2.63 -10.50
C GLU A 229 -18.12 3.23 -10.79
N PHE A 230 -18.01 4.22 -11.68
CA PHE A 230 -16.73 4.88 -11.87
C PHE A 230 -16.57 6.07 -10.91
N ALA A 231 -17.25 7.19 -11.12
CA ALA A 231 -17.38 8.27 -10.16
C ALA A 231 -18.59 9.15 -10.47
N GLU A 232 -19.38 9.44 -9.46
CA GLU A 232 -20.52 10.33 -9.53
C GLU A 232 -20.63 11.10 -8.21
N GLU A 233 -20.50 12.43 -8.25
CA GLU A 233 -20.44 13.27 -7.05
C GLU A 233 -21.31 14.51 -7.19
N ASP A 234 -22.12 14.78 -6.16
CA ASP A 234 -22.83 16.05 -5.98
C ASP A 234 -21.91 17.06 -5.33
N ILE A 235 -21.20 17.82 -6.14
CA ILE A 235 -20.20 18.78 -5.68
C ILE A 235 -20.43 20.15 -6.30
N ARG A 236 -20.27 21.21 -5.51
CA ARG A 236 -20.37 22.58 -5.99
C ARG A 236 -18.98 23.19 -6.13
N ASP A 237 -18.82 24.03 -7.14
CA ASP A 237 -17.58 24.75 -7.38
C ASP A 237 -16.36 23.81 -7.50
N VAL A 238 -16.53 22.71 -8.25
CA VAL A 238 -15.47 21.73 -8.48
C VAL A 238 -14.22 22.41 -9.08
N GLU A 239 -13.07 22.21 -8.42
CA GLU A 239 -11.79 22.78 -8.84
C GLU A 239 -10.95 21.79 -9.65
N HIS A 240 -10.90 20.51 -9.21
CA HIS A 240 -10.14 19.47 -9.89
C HIS A 240 -10.93 18.18 -10.06
N ILE A 241 -10.67 17.50 -11.17
CA ILE A 241 -11.14 16.14 -11.42
C ILE A 241 -9.91 15.26 -11.65
N TYR A 242 -9.62 14.38 -10.72
CA TYR A 242 -8.50 13.46 -10.76
C TYR A 242 -8.93 12.14 -11.39
N LEU A 243 -8.27 11.75 -12.48
CA LEU A 243 -8.40 10.43 -13.06
C LEU A 243 -7.16 9.62 -12.74
N MET A 244 -7.31 8.63 -11.85
CA MET A 244 -6.25 7.69 -11.48
C MET A 244 -6.47 6.38 -12.23
N TYR A 245 -5.53 5.98 -13.08
CA TYR A 245 -5.71 4.84 -13.96
C TYR A 245 -4.40 4.13 -14.31
N HIS A 246 -4.52 2.92 -14.85
CA HIS A 246 -3.41 2.15 -15.40
C HIS A 246 -3.41 2.21 -16.92
N VAL A 247 -2.24 2.33 -17.53
CA VAL A 247 -2.09 2.21 -18.98
C VAL A 247 -2.15 0.73 -19.35
N ALA A 248 -3.25 0.33 -19.95
CA ALA A 248 -3.49 -1.03 -20.40
C ALA A 248 -3.41 -1.17 -21.94
N GLN A 249 -3.48 -0.06 -22.67
CA GLN A 249 -3.58 0.01 -24.12
C GLN A 249 -2.65 1.08 -24.68
N ASP A 250 -2.50 1.15 -26.00
CA ASP A 250 -1.63 2.14 -26.65
C ASP A 250 -2.22 3.56 -26.62
N SER A 251 -3.54 3.66 -26.50
CA SER A 251 -4.23 4.95 -26.44
C SER A 251 -5.55 4.85 -25.70
N ASP A 252 -5.87 5.93 -24.99
CA ASP A 252 -7.16 6.17 -24.37
C ASP A 252 -7.75 7.47 -24.89
N THR A 253 -9.07 7.56 -24.85
CA THR A 253 -9.82 8.77 -25.22
C THR A 253 -10.58 9.30 -24.02
N MET A 254 -10.57 10.62 -23.83
CA MET A 254 -11.34 11.33 -22.80
C MET A 254 -12.29 12.33 -23.48
N GLU A 255 -13.58 12.07 -23.42
CA GLU A 255 -14.60 13.04 -23.80
C GLU A 255 -14.92 13.95 -22.61
N VAL A 256 -14.96 15.26 -22.85
CA VAL A 256 -15.18 16.26 -21.79
C VAL A 256 -16.35 17.14 -22.17
N THR A 257 -17.34 17.21 -21.29
CA THR A 257 -18.52 18.06 -21.44
C THR A 257 -18.70 18.93 -20.18
N TYR A 258 -18.41 20.20 -20.29
CA TYR A 258 -18.58 21.14 -19.19
C TYR A 258 -19.70 22.11 -19.47
N ALA A 259 -20.52 22.37 -18.47
CA ALA A 259 -21.54 23.40 -18.55
C ALA A 259 -20.90 24.79 -18.61
N ALA A 260 -21.64 25.77 -19.13
CA ALA A 260 -21.16 27.13 -19.23
C ALA A 260 -20.77 27.69 -17.85
N GLY A 261 -19.56 28.21 -17.77
CA GLY A 261 -19.02 28.78 -16.52
C GLY A 261 -18.34 27.77 -15.58
N VAL A 262 -18.40 26.48 -15.89
CA VAL A 262 -17.72 25.41 -15.14
C VAL A 262 -16.46 25.02 -15.93
N ASN A 263 -15.32 25.00 -15.28
CA ASN A 263 -14.06 24.64 -15.94
C ASN A 263 -13.05 24.03 -14.96
N PRO A 264 -13.35 22.89 -14.36
CA PRO A 264 -12.44 22.19 -13.48
C PRO A 264 -11.17 21.75 -14.23
N LYS A 265 -10.07 21.70 -13.51
CA LYS A 265 -8.82 21.19 -14.03
C LYS A 265 -8.85 19.66 -14.08
N LEU A 266 -8.50 19.10 -15.22
CA LEU A 266 -8.30 17.65 -15.36
C LEU A 266 -6.90 17.25 -14.90
N VAL A 267 -6.83 16.25 -14.05
CA VAL A 267 -5.56 15.73 -13.53
C VAL A 267 -5.46 14.23 -13.86
N PHE A 268 -4.61 13.92 -14.82
CA PHE A 268 -4.35 12.52 -15.22
C PHE A 268 -3.20 11.94 -14.44
N VAL A 269 -3.48 10.91 -13.64
CA VAL A 269 -2.51 10.20 -12.81
C VAL A 269 -2.38 8.77 -13.31
N CYS A 270 -1.36 8.52 -14.11
CA CYS A 270 -1.04 7.18 -14.53
C CYS A 270 -0.23 6.46 -13.45
N GLN A 271 -0.75 5.34 -12.96
CA GLN A 271 -0.20 4.60 -11.80
C GLN A 271 0.93 3.65 -12.18
N ASN A 272 0.99 3.14 -13.42
CA ASN A 272 1.99 2.15 -13.87
C ASN A 272 3.04 2.70 -14.83
N ILE A 273 3.31 3.99 -14.81
CA ILE A 273 4.31 4.62 -15.69
C ILE A 273 5.72 4.05 -15.49
N ALA A 274 6.00 3.53 -14.31
CA ALA A 274 7.29 2.97 -13.95
C ALA A 274 7.40 1.46 -14.12
N ASP A 275 6.35 0.79 -14.55
CA ASP A 275 6.41 -0.65 -14.78
C ASP A 275 7.37 -0.95 -15.93
N VAL A 276 8.48 -1.62 -15.60
CA VAL A 276 9.58 -1.96 -16.53
C VAL A 276 9.10 -2.84 -17.68
N ASN A 277 8.00 -3.57 -17.48
CA ASN A 277 7.44 -4.51 -18.45
C ASN A 277 6.23 -3.99 -19.24
N GLY A 278 5.64 -2.88 -18.83
CA GLY A 278 4.35 -2.41 -19.33
C GLY A 278 4.33 -1.03 -19.95
N ILE A 279 5.44 -0.28 -19.92
CA ILE A 279 5.45 1.07 -20.46
C ILE A 279 5.38 1.00 -21.97
N ARG A 280 4.25 1.42 -22.49
CA ARG A 280 4.09 1.67 -23.92
C ARG A 280 4.67 3.06 -24.22
N PRO A 281 5.85 3.13 -24.89
CA PRO A 281 6.56 4.41 -25.04
C PRO A 281 5.78 5.44 -25.85
N ASP A 282 4.78 5.02 -26.60
CA ASP A 282 3.97 5.84 -27.48
C ASP A 282 2.52 6.02 -27.01
N TYR A 283 2.26 5.77 -25.71
CA TYR A 283 0.93 5.94 -25.14
C TYR A 283 0.37 7.35 -25.38
N LYS A 284 -0.91 7.41 -25.75
CA LYS A 284 -1.62 8.65 -26.06
C LYS A 284 -2.90 8.75 -25.26
N MET A 285 -3.05 9.83 -24.48
CA MET A 285 -4.34 10.25 -23.96
C MET A 285 -4.90 11.36 -24.84
N THR A 286 -6.00 11.10 -25.54
CA THR A 286 -6.65 12.09 -26.41
C THR A 286 -7.82 12.70 -25.69
N VAL A 287 -7.81 14.03 -25.50
CA VAL A 287 -8.90 14.79 -24.88
C VAL A 287 -9.75 15.41 -25.99
N LEU A 288 -11.06 15.12 -25.95
CA LEU A 288 -12.06 15.59 -26.91
C LEU A 288 -13.10 16.48 -26.20
N PRO A 289 -12.92 17.81 -26.20
CA PRO A 289 -13.91 18.71 -25.64
C PRO A 289 -15.20 18.70 -26.48
N GLN A 290 -16.34 18.49 -25.83
CA GLN A 290 -17.66 18.44 -26.44
C GLN A 290 -18.45 19.72 -26.13
N GLY A 291 -18.38 20.69 -27.03
CA GLY A 291 -19.08 21.98 -26.88
C GLY A 291 -18.54 22.90 -25.78
N CYS A 292 -17.41 22.57 -25.18
CA CYS A 292 -16.70 23.38 -24.18
C CYS A 292 -15.27 23.69 -24.64
N PRO A 293 -14.58 24.71 -24.07
CA PRO A 293 -13.18 24.94 -24.30
C PRO A 293 -12.32 23.75 -23.82
N MET A 294 -11.10 23.63 -24.35
CA MET A 294 -10.14 22.67 -23.84
C MET A 294 -9.87 22.92 -22.34
N PRO A 295 -10.11 21.94 -21.47
CA PRO A 295 -9.84 22.12 -20.04
C PRO A 295 -8.35 22.27 -19.76
N SER A 296 -8.02 22.91 -18.65
CA SER A 296 -6.65 22.89 -18.12
C SER A 296 -6.29 21.49 -17.70
N VAL A 297 -5.11 21.01 -18.11
CA VAL A 297 -4.66 19.63 -17.85
C VAL A 297 -3.37 19.61 -17.04
N ALA A 298 -3.31 18.73 -16.04
CA ALA A 298 -2.07 18.34 -15.39
C ALA A 298 -1.88 16.83 -15.49
N SER A 299 -0.64 16.36 -15.59
CA SER A 299 -0.36 14.94 -15.71
C SER A 299 1.08 14.60 -15.34
N ASN A 300 1.29 13.33 -15.00
CA ASN A 300 2.61 12.72 -14.94
C ASN A 300 3.06 12.12 -16.29
N LEU A 301 2.26 12.23 -17.34
CA LEU A 301 2.62 11.86 -18.70
C LEU A 301 3.53 12.92 -19.34
N GLY A 302 4.53 12.51 -20.09
CA GLY A 302 5.30 13.36 -21.00
C GLY A 302 6.31 14.36 -20.41
N ASN A 303 6.38 14.53 -19.09
CA ASN A 303 7.07 15.67 -18.48
C ASN A 303 8.28 15.36 -17.60
N LYS A 304 8.75 14.13 -17.51
CA LYS A 304 9.97 13.82 -16.72
C LYS A 304 11.05 13.17 -17.56
N SER A 305 12.07 13.95 -17.93
CA SER A 305 13.42 13.47 -17.97
C SER A 305 13.92 13.43 -16.51
N TYR A 306 14.35 12.28 -16.04
CA TYR A 306 15.16 12.21 -14.83
C TYR A 306 16.55 12.72 -15.21
N PRO A 307 17.05 13.84 -14.67
CA PRO A 307 18.25 14.48 -15.19
C PRO A 307 19.53 13.70 -14.93
N ASP A 308 19.51 12.68 -14.08
CA ASP A 308 20.72 12.04 -13.57
C ASP A 308 20.92 10.58 -14.00
N ASP A 309 20.02 10.01 -14.80
CA ASP A 309 20.17 8.68 -15.38
C ASP A 309 19.98 8.71 -16.90
N PRO A 310 21.07 8.59 -17.71
CA PRO A 310 20.98 8.51 -19.16
C PRO A 310 20.27 7.23 -19.67
N ALA A 311 20.08 6.22 -18.81
CA ALA A 311 19.28 5.04 -19.09
C ALA A 311 17.84 5.16 -18.60
N ALA A 312 17.48 6.24 -17.88
CA ALA A 312 16.13 6.46 -17.41
C ALA A 312 15.18 6.51 -18.60
N VAL A 313 14.22 5.62 -18.57
CA VAL A 313 13.10 5.60 -19.51
C VAL A 313 12.37 6.93 -19.36
N THR A 314 12.54 7.82 -20.32
CA THR A 314 11.74 9.04 -20.43
C THR A 314 10.29 8.62 -20.46
N ASN A 315 9.45 9.16 -19.58
CA ASN A 315 8.00 9.00 -19.65
C ASN A 315 7.55 9.48 -21.03
N LYS A 316 7.21 8.54 -21.89
CA LYS A 316 7.01 8.81 -23.31
C LYS A 316 5.56 9.07 -23.65
N GLY A 317 4.62 8.86 -22.72
CA GLY A 317 3.22 9.17 -22.94
C GLY A 317 3.00 10.64 -23.28
N ALA A 318 2.00 10.95 -24.09
CA ALA A 318 1.66 12.30 -24.49
C ALA A 318 0.16 12.54 -24.41
N ILE A 319 -0.22 13.80 -24.16
CA ILE A 319 -1.60 14.25 -24.21
C ILE A 319 -1.85 14.97 -25.52
N TYR A 320 -2.96 14.67 -26.13
CA TYR A 320 -3.43 15.23 -27.39
C TYR A 320 -4.75 15.96 -27.16
N GLN A 321 -4.94 17.07 -27.85
CA GLN A 321 -6.26 17.64 -28.06
C GLN A 321 -6.68 17.21 -29.47
N ASP A 322 -7.69 16.35 -29.55
CA ASP A 322 -8.10 15.74 -30.81
C ASP A 322 -6.89 15.08 -31.51
N SER A 323 -6.57 15.45 -32.73
CA SER A 323 -5.42 14.92 -33.48
C SER A 323 -4.09 15.65 -33.20
N PHE A 324 -4.10 16.71 -32.40
CA PHE A 324 -2.92 17.56 -32.16
C PHE A 324 -2.28 17.27 -30.80
N LYS A 325 -0.99 16.95 -30.82
CA LYS A 325 -0.21 16.81 -29.58
C LYS A 325 -0.13 18.17 -28.89
N LEU A 326 -0.48 18.22 -27.61
CA LEU A 326 -0.32 19.42 -26.81
C LEU A 326 1.15 19.77 -26.64
N PRO A 327 1.53 21.05 -26.83
CA PRO A 327 2.90 21.51 -26.64
C PRO A 327 3.41 21.23 -25.23
N ALA A 328 4.71 21.00 -25.09
CA ALA A 328 5.36 20.96 -23.80
C ALA A 328 5.09 22.28 -23.05
N GLY A 329 4.61 22.21 -21.82
CA GLY A 329 4.21 23.37 -21.01
C GLY A 329 2.71 23.71 -21.05
N SER A 330 1.93 23.19 -22.01
CA SER A 330 0.46 23.28 -21.97
C SER A 330 -0.14 22.31 -20.95
N VAL A 331 0.57 21.22 -20.65
CA VAL A 331 0.20 20.27 -19.61
C VAL A 331 1.04 20.62 -18.38
N ALA A 332 0.37 21.03 -17.32
CA ALA A 332 1.08 21.29 -16.07
C ALA A 332 1.68 19.96 -15.54
N PRO A 333 2.92 19.96 -15.07
CA PRO A 333 3.44 18.79 -14.37
C PRO A 333 2.60 18.55 -13.11
N LEU A 334 2.37 17.28 -12.77
CA LEU A 334 1.97 16.98 -11.41
C LEU A 334 3.14 17.43 -10.54
N VAL A 335 2.91 18.42 -9.71
CA VAL A 335 3.90 18.85 -8.74
C VAL A 335 4.05 17.67 -7.78
N ALA A 336 5.15 16.95 -7.91
CA ALA A 336 5.56 16.09 -6.83
C ALA A 336 5.77 17.01 -5.65
N SER A 337 4.95 16.88 -4.63
CA SER A 337 5.20 17.63 -3.41
C SER A 337 6.62 17.35 -2.98
N SER A 338 7.32 18.37 -2.60
CA SER A 338 8.67 18.25 -2.08
C SER A 338 8.62 17.41 -0.80
N GLY A 339 8.83 16.09 -0.96
CA GLY A 339 9.37 15.31 0.12
C GLY A 339 8.43 14.80 1.20
N GLY A 340 7.19 14.46 0.93
CA GLY A 340 6.40 13.59 1.82
C GLY A 340 6.96 12.16 1.80
N VAL A 341 7.23 11.58 2.95
CA VAL A 341 7.61 10.19 3.09
C VAL A 341 6.33 9.35 2.93
N ARG A 342 6.12 8.75 1.76
CA ARG A 342 4.88 8.03 1.42
C ARG A 342 4.76 6.66 2.03
N LYS A 343 5.87 5.98 2.16
CA LYS A 343 5.93 4.64 2.72
C LYS A 343 7.02 4.60 3.76
N VAL A 344 6.62 4.17 4.92
CA VAL A 344 7.50 4.07 6.06
C VAL A 344 7.45 2.63 6.56
N ASP A 345 8.61 2.00 6.63
CA ASP A 345 8.75 0.73 7.31
C ASP A 345 9.01 0.98 8.79
N LEU A 346 8.15 0.40 9.59
CA LEU A 346 8.17 0.52 11.04
C LEU A 346 8.62 -0.78 11.66
N THR A 347 9.61 -0.71 12.53
CA THR A 347 10.06 -1.86 13.30
C THR A 347 10.13 -1.49 14.77
N VAL A 348 9.41 -2.23 15.59
CA VAL A 348 9.41 -2.07 17.06
C VAL A 348 10.11 -3.25 17.70
N CYS A 349 11.13 -2.95 18.47
CA CYS A 349 11.87 -3.90 19.27
C CYS A 349 11.66 -3.62 20.77
N VAL A 350 11.29 -4.64 21.53
CA VAL A 350 11.07 -4.53 22.96
C VAL A 350 12.14 -5.33 23.71
N TYR A 351 12.80 -4.67 24.66
CA TYR A 351 13.90 -5.24 25.43
C TYR A 351 13.58 -5.26 26.92
N LYS A 352 14.31 -6.11 27.62
CA LYS A 352 14.29 -6.11 29.08
C LYS A 352 14.77 -4.75 29.63
N LYS A 353 14.14 -4.28 30.70
CA LYS A 353 14.44 -3.02 31.38
C LYS A 353 15.96 -2.79 31.56
N GLY A 354 16.43 -1.65 31.10
CA GLY A 354 17.84 -1.22 31.17
C GLY A 354 18.78 -2.01 30.26
N LYS A 355 18.23 -2.72 29.24
CA LYS A 355 19.01 -3.55 28.31
C LYS A 355 18.88 -3.16 26.84
N GLY A 356 18.03 -2.18 26.51
CA GLY A 356 17.91 -1.57 25.19
C GLY A 356 18.90 -0.44 24.93
N GLY A 357 18.61 0.40 23.94
CA GLY A 357 19.39 1.59 23.59
C GLY A 357 20.80 1.27 23.09
N ASN A 358 21.78 1.97 23.62
CA ASN A 358 23.19 1.81 23.24
C ASN A 358 23.89 0.57 23.85
N ASN A 359 23.15 -0.37 24.41
CA ASN A 359 23.75 -1.58 24.97
C ASN A 359 24.29 -2.49 23.86
N PRO A 360 25.58 -2.83 23.84
CA PRO A 360 26.17 -3.66 22.78
C PRO A 360 25.63 -5.09 22.78
N ASP A 361 25.14 -5.58 23.93
CA ASP A 361 24.59 -6.93 24.09
C ASP A 361 23.06 -6.95 24.03
N LYS A 362 22.41 -5.89 23.60
CA LYS A 362 20.94 -5.73 23.66
C LYS A 362 20.17 -6.89 23.01
N GLU A 363 20.72 -7.46 21.95
CA GLU A 363 20.10 -8.57 21.20
C GLU A 363 19.83 -9.81 22.08
N LYS A 364 20.66 -10.04 23.10
CA LYS A 364 20.47 -11.13 24.08
C LYS A 364 19.25 -10.91 24.98
N TYR A 365 18.80 -9.67 25.09
CA TYR A 365 17.74 -9.23 26.02
C TYR A 365 16.48 -8.77 25.29
N ARG A 366 16.42 -9.00 23.98
CA ARG A 366 15.26 -8.68 23.16
C ARG A 366 14.16 -9.74 23.38
N TYR A 367 12.98 -9.28 23.74
CA TYR A 367 11.80 -10.12 23.88
C TYR A 367 11.13 -10.38 22.54
N ILE A 368 10.95 -9.33 21.74
CA ILE A 368 10.21 -9.36 20.48
C ILE A 368 10.68 -8.29 19.50
N THR A 369 10.52 -8.57 18.23
CA THR A 369 10.58 -7.60 17.12
C THR A 369 9.31 -7.76 16.30
N VAL A 370 8.63 -6.67 16.03
CA VAL A 370 7.45 -6.63 15.15
C VAL A 370 7.68 -5.54 14.12
N SER A 371 7.41 -5.86 12.85
CA SER A 371 7.59 -4.93 11.74
C SER A 371 6.31 -4.82 10.93
N THR A 372 6.09 -3.65 10.37
CA THR A 372 4.99 -3.34 9.46
C THR A 372 5.37 -2.21 8.54
N SER A 373 4.61 -2.00 7.47
CA SER A 373 4.72 -0.82 6.63
C SER A 373 3.48 0.04 6.78
N LYS A 374 3.66 1.36 6.68
CA LYS A 374 2.58 2.33 6.59
C LYS A 374 2.77 3.12 5.31
N GLY A 375 1.72 3.21 4.47
CA GLY A 375 1.60 4.17 3.38
C GLY A 375 0.80 5.38 3.86
N GLU A 376 1.18 6.56 3.41
CA GLU A 376 0.41 7.81 3.56
C GLU A 376 -0.28 8.15 2.25
#